data_d7acd8c289565b7dd96d83d5012c91ab
#
_entry.id   d7acd8c289565b7dd96d83d5012c91ab
#
_cell.length_a   1.000
_cell.length_b   1.000
_cell.length_c   1.000
_cell.angle_alpha   90.00
_cell.angle_beta   90.00
_cell.angle_gamma   90.00
#
_symmetry.space_group_name_H-M   'P 1'
#
loop_
_entity.id
_entity.type
_entity.pdbx_description
1 polymer ?
#
loop_
_entity_poly.entity_id
_entity_poly.type
_entity_poly.pdbx_seq_one_letter_code
_entity_poly.pdbx_strand_id
1 'polypeptide(L)'
;MGKEIIEGSLIFTFPNSWKASCYDKWKFYRKHFAKICNETKAVDILALEPSNSCAWLIEVKDYRQHRRTKPSDLAEEVACKMKGTLAGLACGRLNAAKANEKQLSEEAMQAHKLRVVLHVEQPAKHSKLFPRAFDPAD
;
A
#
# COMPACT_ATOMS: atom_id res chain seq x y z
N MET A 1 -6.34 -14.60 16.99
CA MET A 1 -6.97 -13.72 15.97
C MET A 1 -5.92 -12.95 15.21
N GLY A 2 -6.10 -12.80 13.90
CA GLY A 2 -5.20 -12.01 13.09
C GLY A 2 -5.39 -10.51 13.32
N LYS A 3 -4.42 -9.74 12.87
CA LYS A 3 -4.51 -8.28 12.87
C LYS A 3 -5.42 -7.81 11.74
N GLU A 4 -6.29 -6.86 12.01
CA GLU A 4 -7.22 -6.31 11.02
C GLU A 4 -6.84 -4.88 10.65
N ILE A 5 -6.94 -4.57 9.35
CA ILE A 5 -6.82 -3.21 8.83
C ILE A 5 -8.05 -2.88 8.01
N ILE A 6 -8.63 -1.72 8.25
CA ILE A 6 -9.81 -1.26 7.54
C ILE A 6 -9.39 -0.19 6.53
N GLU A 7 -9.72 -0.42 5.26
CA GLU A 7 -9.56 0.54 4.18
C GLU A 7 -10.92 0.78 3.54
N GLY A 8 -11.52 1.95 3.81
CA GLY A 8 -12.87 2.22 3.38
C GLY A 8 -13.86 1.22 3.98
N SER A 9 -14.56 0.48 3.13
CA SER A 9 -15.49 -0.57 3.54
C SER A 9 -14.87 -1.97 3.52
N LEU A 10 -13.58 -2.08 3.23
CA LEU A 10 -12.88 -3.35 3.15
C LEU A 10 -12.13 -3.63 4.44
N ILE A 11 -12.11 -4.89 4.85
CA ILE A 11 -11.37 -5.36 6.02
C ILE A 11 -10.32 -6.34 5.54
N PHE A 12 -9.06 -6.06 5.87
CA PHE A 12 -7.93 -6.93 5.57
C PHE A 12 -7.46 -7.59 6.85
N THR A 13 -7.48 -8.92 6.88
CA THR A 13 -7.10 -9.69 8.06
C THR A 13 -5.77 -10.40 7.78
N PHE A 14 -4.82 -10.25 8.69
CA PHE A 14 -3.50 -10.85 8.59
C PHE A 14 -3.30 -11.85 9.73
N PRO A 15 -2.52 -12.92 9.51
CA PRO A 15 -2.19 -13.87 10.58
C PRO A 15 -1.54 -13.17 11.78
N ASN A 16 -1.68 -13.75 12.97
CA ASN A 16 -1.12 -13.17 14.21
C ASN A 16 0.39 -12.96 14.15
N SER A 17 1.09 -13.82 13.42
CA SER A 17 2.55 -13.74 13.28
C SER A 17 3.01 -12.59 12.40
N TRP A 18 2.10 -12.01 11.60
CA TRP A 18 2.43 -10.89 10.73
C TRP A 18 2.31 -9.56 11.47
N LYS A 19 3.02 -8.56 10.95
CA LYS A 19 2.82 -7.16 11.33
C LYS A 19 2.19 -6.45 10.14
N ALA A 20 1.24 -5.56 10.39
CA ALA A 20 0.60 -4.80 9.32
C ALA A 20 0.29 -3.40 9.82
N SER A 21 0.42 -2.41 8.94
CA SER A 21 0.23 -1.01 9.28
C SER A 21 -0.28 -0.22 8.08
N CYS A 22 -1.10 0.78 8.34
CA CYS A 22 -1.56 1.72 7.30
C CYS A 22 -0.44 2.72 7.01
N TYR A 23 0.43 2.37 6.08
CA TYR A 23 1.64 3.14 5.81
C TYR A 23 1.36 4.59 5.41
N ASP A 24 0.33 4.83 4.60
CA ASP A 24 -0.02 6.18 4.16
C ASP A 24 -0.49 7.09 5.30
N LYS A 25 -0.79 6.53 6.46
CA LYS A 25 -1.18 7.26 7.67
C LYS A 25 -0.03 7.48 8.64
N TRP A 26 1.15 6.97 8.33
CA TRP A 26 2.31 7.16 9.21
C TRP A 26 2.65 8.64 9.34
N LYS A 27 3.03 9.04 10.56
CA LYS A 27 3.48 10.41 10.82
C LYS A 27 4.70 10.74 9.99
N PHE A 28 5.67 9.82 9.89
CA PHE A 28 6.88 10.03 9.10
C PHE A 28 6.54 10.32 7.64
N TYR A 29 5.66 9.51 7.03
CA TYR A 29 5.26 9.75 5.65
C TYR A 29 4.53 11.08 5.49
N ARG A 30 3.49 11.32 6.27
CA ARG A 30 2.59 12.48 6.09
C ARG A 30 3.23 13.80 6.48
N LYS A 31 4.04 13.81 7.55
CA LYS A 31 4.58 15.06 8.11
C LYS A 31 5.98 15.38 7.59
N HIS A 32 6.71 14.38 7.12
CA HIS A 32 8.11 14.56 6.72
C HIS A 32 8.38 14.13 5.29
N PHE A 33 8.25 12.86 4.97
CA PHE A 33 8.70 12.34 3.69
C PHE A 33 7.89 12.89 2.50
N ALA A 34 6.57 12.96 2.62
CA ALA A 34 5.69 13.44 1.55
C ALA A 34 5.95 14.90 1.18
N LYS A 35 6.60 15.66 2.06
CA LYS A 35 6.90 17.07 1.84
C LYS A 35 8.21 17.33 1.10
N ILE A 36 9.04 16.30 0.94
CA ILE A 36 10.32 16.43 0.23
C ILE A 36 10.09 16.64 -1.25
N CYS A 37 9.08 15.98 -1.81
CA CYS A 37 8.74 16.08 -3.21
C CYS A 37 7.21 16.15 -3.37
N ASN A 38 6.73 17.08 -4.20
CA ASN A 38 5.30 17.36 -4.32
C ASN A 38 4.46 16.18 -4.80
N GLU A 39 5.05 15.24 -5.51
CA GLU A 39 4.32 14.09 -6.06
C GLU A 39 4.63 12.78 -5.36
N THR A 40 5.21 12.84 -4.17
CA THR A 40 5.47 11.64 -3.39
C THR A 40 4.16 10.98 -2.98
N LYS A 41 4.05 9.69 -3.28
CA LYS A 41 2.85 8.89 -3.01
C LYS A 41 3.23 7.64 -2.22
N ALA A 42 2.23 7.04 -1.58
CA ALA A 42 2.42 5.87 -0.71
C ALA A 42 1.34 4.84 -0.94
N VAL A 43 1.71 3.56 -0.72
CA VAL A 43 0.74 2.47 -0.68
C VAL A 43 -0.09 2.56 0.59
N ASP A 44 -1.25 1.90 0.57
CA ASP A 44 -2.17 1.92 1.71
C ASP A 44 -1.66 1.10 2.89
N ILE A 45 -1.12 -0.09 2.64
CA ILE A 45 -0.76 -1.04 3.69
C ILE A 45 0.66 -1.57 3.48
N LEU A 46 1.42 -1.58 4.56
CA LEU A 46 2.66 -2.34 4.68
C LEU A 46 2.40 -3.53 5.57
N ALA A 47 2.72 -4.73 5.10
CA ALA A 47 2.61 -5.93 5.91
C ALA A 47 3.94 -6.68 5.89
N LEU A 48 4.29 -7.29 7.03
CA LEU A 48 5.52 -8.06 7.19
C LEU A 48 5.15 -9.49 7.54
N GLU A 49 5.67 -10.41 6.76
CA GLU A 49 5.52 -11.85 6.96
C GLU A 49 6.86 -12.42 7.41
N PRO A 50 7.10 -12.54 8.73
CA PRO A 50 8.43 -12.90 9.23
C PRO A 50 8.89 -14.29 8.81
N SER A 51 8.00 -15.27 8.77
CA SER A 51 8.33 -16.66 8.44
C SER A 51 8.96 -16.82 7.06
N ASN A 52 8.59 -15.95 6.11
CA ASN A 52 9.13 -15.96 4.75
C ASN A 52 10.08 -14.80 4.47
N SER A 53 10.41 -14.00 5.49
CA SER A 53 11.23 -12.79 5.34
C SER A 53 10.73 -11.92 4.19
N CYS A 54 9.42 -11.68 4.18
CA CYS A 54 8.75 -11.00 3.07
C CYS A 54 8.08 -9.71 3.54
N ALA A 55 8.31 -8.64 2.81
CA ALA A 55 7.57 -7.38 2.97
C ALA A 55 6.53 -7.29 1.85
N TRP A 56 5.30 -6.95 2.23
CA TRP A 56 4.18 -6.82 1.31
C TRP A 56 3.79 -5.34 1.23
N LEU A 57 3.80 -4.78 0.02
CA LEU A 57 3.29 -3.44 -0.24
C LEU A 57 1.94 -3.59 -0.94
N ILE A 58 0.89 -3.13 -0.29
CA ILE A 58 -0.47 -3.39 -0.74
C ILE A 58 -1.18 -2.07 -1.02
N GLU A 59 -1.59 -1.89 -2.26
CA GLU A 59 -2.42 -0.79 -2.69
C GLU A 59 -3.84 -1.28 -2.86
N VAL A 60 -4.81 -0.51 -2.36
CA VAL A 60 -6.23 -0.90 -2.38
C VAL A 60 -6.99 0.08 -3.27
N LYS A 61 -7.72 -0.45 -4.24
CA LYS A 61 -8.59 0.32 -5.13
C LYS A 61 -9.98 -0.27 -5.10
N ASP A 62 -10.95 0.51 -4.65
CA ASP A 62 -12.35 0.08 -4.59
C ASP A 62 -13.18 0.92 -5.55
N TYR A 63 -13.55 0.30 -6.68
CA TYR A 63 -14.35 0.95 -7.71
C TYR A 63 -15.81 0.45 -7.73
N ARG A 64 -16.25 -0.22 -6.67
CA ARG A 64 -17.63 -0.76 -6.63
C ARG A 64 -18.69 0.33 -6.60
N GLN A 65 -18.40 1.45 -5.90
CA GLN A 65 -19.31 2.57 -5.75
C GLN A 65 -19.00 3.72 -6.72
N HIS A 66 -17.71 3.89 -7.03
CA HIS A 66 -17.22 4.99 -7.86
C HIS A 66 -16.25 4.44 -8.89
N ARG A 67 -16.53 4.68 -10.17
CA ARG A 67 -15.62 4.27 -11.24
C ARG A 67 -14.34 5.09 -11.20
N ARG A 68 -13.28 4.54 -11.76
CA ARG A 68 -12.03 5.26 -11.91
C ARG A 68 -12.19 6.38 -12.94
N THR A 69 -11.79 7.59 -12.54
CA THR A 69 -11.88 8.77 -13.40
C THR A 69 -10.53 9.41 -13.71
N LYS A 70 -9.45 8.90 -13.11
CA LYS A 70 -8.11 9.44 -13.31
C LYS A 70 -7.62 9.19 -14.74
N PRO A 71 -6.98 10.17 -15.39
CA PRO A 71 -6.48 9.99 -16.76
C PRO A 71 -5.23 9.13 -16.83
N SER A 72 -4.49 8.99 -15.73
CA SER A 72 -3.26 8.20 -15.72
C SER A 72 -3.53 6.71 -15.75
N ASP A 73 -2.59 5.94 -16.31
CA ASP A 73 -2.62 4.49 -16.28
C ASP A 73 -2.54 3.98 -14.83
N LEU A 74 -3.39 3.02 -14.50
CA LEU A 74 -3.44 2.43 -13.16
C LEU A 74 -2.10 1.78 -12.80
N ALA A 75 -1.48 1.08 -13.75
CA ALA A 75 -0.18 0.44 -13.51
C ALA A 75 0.91 1.47 -13.18
N GLU A 76 0.93 2.59 -13.88
CA GLU A 76 1.89 3.68 -13.61
C GLU A 76 1.64 4.30 -12.24
N GLU A 77 0.38 4.50 -11.87
CA GLU A 77 0.03 5.04 -10.56
C GLU A 77 0.53 4.13 -9.45
N VAL A 78 0.29 2.83 -9.58
CA VAL A 78 0.75 1.84 -8.60
C VAL A 78 2.27 1.82 -8.54
N ALA A 79 2.95 1.84 -9.68
CA ALA A 79 4.41 1.87 -9.72
C ALA A 79 4.99 3.09 -9.00
N CYS A 80 4.39 4.26 -9.18
CA CYS A 80 4.81 5.47 -8.47
C CYS A 80 4.63 5.35 -6.96
N LYS A 81 3.54 4.75 -6.52
CA LYS A 81 3.29 4.51 -5.10
C LYS A 81 4.30 3.53 -4.50
N MET A 82 4.65 2.48 -5.25
CA MET A 82 5.66 1.52 -4.80
C MET A 82 7.03 2.17 -4.67
N LYS A 83 7.45 2.95 -5.65
CA LYS A 83 8.72 3.68 -5.60
C LYS A 83 8.77 4.65 -4.42
N GLY A 84 7.70 5.43 -4.24
CA GLY A 84 7.62 6.38 -3.13
C GLY A 84 7.65 5.69 -1.77
N THR A 85 6.98 4.55 -1.65
CA THR A 85 6.98 3.78 -0.41
C THR A 85 8.36 3.22 -0.10
N LEU A 86 9.03 2.62 -1.08
CA LEU A 86 10.38 2.07 -0.86
C LEU A 86 11.37 3.15 -0.45
N ALA A 87 11.33 4.30 -1.12
CA ALA A 87 12.17 5.43 -0.73
C ALA A 87 11.85 5.92 0.67
N GLY A 88 10.56 6.00 1.01
CA GLY A 88 10.12 6.41 2.34
C GLY A 88 10.56 5.45 3.44
N LEU A 89 10.48 4.15 3.19
CA LEU A 89 10.93 3.15 4.15
C LEU A 89 12.44 3.21 4.36
N ALA A 90 13.20 3.42 3.28
CA ALA A 90 14.66 3.57 3.39
C ALA A 90 15.03 4.79 4.25
N CYS A 91 14.31 5.90 4.10
CA CYS A 91 14.52 7.08 4.95
C CYS A 91 13.97 6.89 6.36
N GLY A 92 12.84 6.23 6.49
CA GLY A 92 12.16 6.04 7.77
C GLY A 92 12.94 5.19 8.75
N ARG A 93 13.67 4.21 8.27
CA ARG A 93 14.50 3.36 9.13
C ARG A 93 15.56 4.16 9.89
N LEU A 94 15.97 5.29 9.36
CA LEU A 94 16.99 6.15 9.96
C LEU A 94 16.39 7.37 10.67
N ASN A 95 15.27 7.91 10.15
CA ASN A 95 14.81 9.24 10.53
C ASN A 95 13.42 9.29 11.16
N ALA A 96 12.65 8.21 11.17
CA ALA A 96 11.32 8.23 11.76
C ALA A 96 11.40 8.47 13.27
N ALA A 97 10.58 9.39 13.76
CA ALA A 97 10.58 9.73 15.19
C ALA A 97 9.83 8.69 16.03
N LYS A 98 8.76 8.10 15.49
CA LYS A 98 8.02 7.06 16.20
C LYS A 98 8.76 5.74 16.14
N ALA A 99 8.93 5.10 17.30
CA ALA A 99 9.69 3.85 17.40
C ALA A 99 9.09 2.74 16.54
N ASN A 100 7.77 2.60 16.52
CA ASN A 100 7.12 1.57 15.72
C ASN A 100 7.29 1.79 14.22
N GLU A 101 7.22 3.03 13.75
CA GLU A 101 7.42 3.35 12.34
C GLU A 101 8.87 3.09 11.93
N LYS A 102 9.81 3.48 12.79
CA LYS A 102 11.23 3.23 12.56
C LYS A 102 11.53 1.74 12.49
N GLN A 103 11.00 0.97 13.43
CA GLN A 103 11.22 -0.47 13.49
C GLN A 103 10.60 -1.20 12.30
N LEU A 104 9.37 -0.86 11.92
CA LEU A 104 8.71 -1.47 10.76
C LEU A 104 9.46 -1.13 9.46
N SER A 105 9.95 0.09 9.34
CA SER A 105 10.79 0.49 8.20
C SER A 105 12.06 -0.37 8.12
N GLU A 106 12.72 -0.56 9.26
CA GLU A 106 13.94 -1.37 9.33
C GLU A 106 13.66 -2.82 8.97
N GLU A 107 12.61 -3.42 9.54
CA GLU A 107 12.24 -4.80 9.23
C GLU A 107 11.87 -4.97 7.76
N ALA A 108 11.14 -4.02 7.18
CA ALA A 108 10.80 -4.06 5.77
C ALA A 108 12.03 -4.01 4.87
N MET A 109 13.00 -3.17 5.20
CA MET A 109 14.22 -3.03 4.42
C MET A 109 15.18 -4.22 4.59
N GLN A 110 15.06 -4.96 5.69
CA GLN A 110 15.85 -6.18 5.92
C GLN A 110 15.20 -7.42 5.32
N ALA A 111 13.97 -7.35 4.86
CA ALA A 111 13.30 -8.49 4.26
C ALA A 111 14.03 -8.96 3.00
N HIS A 112 14.03 -10.27 2.78
CA HIS A 112 14.68 -10.87 1.62
C HIS A 112 13.78 -10.90 0.39
N LYS A 113 12.47 -10.77 0.59
CA LYS A 113 11.47 -10.79 -0.48
C LYS A 113 10.59 -9.57 -0.39
N LEU A 114 10.16 -9.09 -1.54
CA LEU A 114 9.21 -7.99 -1.65
C LEU A 114 8.06 -8.45 -2.53
N ARG A 115 6.83 -8.34 -2.02
CA ARG A 115 5.64 -8.57 -2.81
C ARG A 115 4.88 -7.28 -2.97
N VAL A 116 4.50 -7.00 -4.21
CA VAL A 116 3.70 -5.84 -4.58
C VAL A 116 2.31 -6.35 -4.92
N VAL A 117 1.30 -5.83 -4.24
CA VAL A 117 -0.08 -6.28 -4.41
C VAL A 117 -0.97 -5.09 -4.74
N LEU A 118 -1.75 -5.25 -5.80
CA LEU A 118 -2.85 -4.36 -6.12
C LEU A 118 -4.14 -5.12 -5.86
N HIS A 119 -4.86 -4.71 -4.83
CA HIS A 119 -6.17 -5.27 -4.51
C HIS A 119 -7.25 -4.38 -5.15
N VAL A 120 -7.99 -4.92 -6.11
CA VAL A 120 -9.01 -4.17 -6.85
C VAL A 120 -10.37 -4.78 -6.60
N GLU A 121 -11.31 -3.95 -6.16
CA GLU A 121 -12.73 -4.32 -6.11
C GLU A 121 -13.46 -3.57 -7.20
N GLN A 122 -14.22 -4.31 -8.01
CA GLN A 122 -14.99 -3.74 -9.12
C GLN A 122 -16.41 -4.30 -9.07
N PRO A 123 -17.40 -3.61 -9.70
CA PRO A 123 -18.76 -4.16 -9.81
C PRO A 123 -18.72 -5.52 -10.51
N ALA A 124 -19.59 -6.45 -10.08
CA ALA A 124 -19.73 -7.76 -10.72
C ALA A 124 -20.11 -7.63 -12.19
N LYS A 125 -20.93 -6.62 -12.51
CA LYS A 125 -21.29 -6.27 -13.89
C LYS A 125 -20.86 -4.82 -14.14
N HIS A 126 -20.26 -4.59 -15.31
CA HIS A 126 -19.88 -3.24 -15.73
C HIS A 126 -20.76 -2.80 -16.91
N SER A 127 -21.02 -1.51 -17.01
CA SER A 127 -21.72 -0.90 -18.14
C SER A 127 -20.74 -0.75 -19.32
N LYS A 128 -21.29 -0.78 -20.55
CA LYS A 128 -20.50 -0.41 -21.73
C LYS A 128 -20.04 1.04 -21.68
N LEU A 129 -20.80 1.89 -20.96
CA LEU A 129 -20.43 3.31 -20.77
C LEU A 129 -19.38 3.51 -19.69
N PHE A 130 -19.27 2.55 -18.76
CA PHE A 130 -18.34 2.63 -17.61
C PHE A 130 -17.54 1.33 -17.53
N PRO A 131 -16.52 1.16 -18.38
CA PRO A 131 -15.75 -0.08 -18.40
C PRO A 131 -14.97 -0.26 -17.08
N ARG A 132 -14.54 -1.49 -16.84
CA ARG A 132 -13.72 -1.80 -15.69
C ARG A 132 -12.40 -1.03 -15.72
N ALA A 133 -11.93 -0.61 -14.54
CA ALA A 133 -10.63 0.04 -14.40
C ALA A 133 -9.48 -0.91 -14.71
N PHE A 134 -9.71 -2.21 -14.50
CA PHE A 134 -8.73 -3.27 -14.71
C PHE A 134 -9.47 -4.52 -15.18
N ASP A 135 -8.98 -5.15 -16.25
CA ASP A 135 -9.52 -6.42 -16.73
C ASP A 135 -8.56 -7.55 -16.33
N PRO A 136 -9.02 -8.51 -15.48
CA PRO A 136 -8.15 -9.59 -15.04
C PRO A 136 -7.68 -10.51 -16.18
N ALA A 137 -8.36 -10.47 -17.35
CA ALA A 137 -7.96 -11.25 -18.51
C ALA A 137 -6.77 -10.65 -19.26
N ASP A 138 -6.49 -9.38 -19.03
CA ASP A 138 -5.33 -8.71 -19.64
C ASP A 138 -4.07 -8.96 -18.83
#